data_b6ea4b9d286d7b9294a0f36d2be3aad5
#
_entry.id   b6ea4b9d286d7b9294a0f36d2be3aad5
#
_cell.length_a   1.000
_cell.length_b   1.000
_cell.length_c   1.000
_cell.angle_alpha   90.00
_cell.angle_beta   90.00
_cell.angle_gamma   90.00
#
_symmetry.space_group_name_H-M   'P 1'
#
loop_
_entity.id
_entity.type
_entity.pdbx_description
1 polymer ?
#
loop_
_entity_poly.entity_id
_entity_poly.type
_entity_poly.pdbx_seq_one_letter_code
_entity_poly.pdbx_strand_id
1 'polypeptide(L)'
;MPLDSALYLRRRARQETRLVEPNQGGRLRVVLAYPNTYGVGMSNLGMHTIYRLFNDHPNVCCERSFLPDNHEIEEYQRRGTPLMTVESQRPVSDADVIAFSASFENDYVNVVRMLTLANLPTRAAHRDVTHPIIIMGGATVSINPEPVAPFLDLCCVGEGEGLVGPLIESILGEADGKKTGDSSKSLTDGDLPTRAALLRSLATLPGFYVPSLYEPRYDQTSPSGYPTFTGLTPQDGAPPRVTKVRAVFEGPETVASTAILTPETEFGDRAMIEVARGCTKGCRYCWVGYNILPFRVHTVDDVLAAAERWLPTTQRVGLVATALLDHPDIEAIATSLRERGLQVFSPSLIISTLREPLLRSVVESGQRSITIAPEAGSDRMRELIMKKITNAEILEKTRMIFRAGVLNLKNYVIIGLPGETEADLQALVNLCTAMREIMIEESRHRGRIGTITLSVNCLIPKPATPFQWAKQIRPSEYASKLRWLRRRLAKVPNVAIEAMSPRSSEIQALTSRGDRRVADLIELWADTGSWRQAVRTWEERGGSVDHFAFRALQPSAPLPWGHLRTGASSAALENQWHKALDGNVNAAA
;
A
#
# COMPACT_ATOMS: atom_id res chain seq x y z
N MET A 1 -16.63 22.79 -22.88
CA MET A 1 -15.56 22.55 -23.87
C MET A 1 -15.08 21.13 -23.69
N PRO A 2 -14.86 20.35 -24.76
CA PRO A 2 -14.27 19.02 -24.64
C PRO A 2 -12.90 19.15 -23.99
N LEU A 3 -12.61 18.31 -23.00
CA LEU A 3 -11.35 18.31 -22.27
C LEU A 3 -10.24 17.84 -23.22
N ASP A 4 -9.22 18.65 -23.47
CA ASP A 4 -8.00 18.19 -24.13
C ASP A 4 -7.11 17.54 -23.07
N SER A 5 -7.01 16.20 -23.09
CA SER A 5 -6.27 15.44 -22.09
C SER A 5 -4.81 15.89 -21.99
N ALA A 6 -4.16 16.21 -23.10
CA ALA A 6 -2.79 16.73 -23.09
C ALA A 6 -2.71 18.12 -22.45
N LEU A 7 -3.66 19.00 -22.72
CA LEU A 7 -3.72 20.33 -22.11
C LEU A 7 -3.97 20.24 -20.59
N TYR A 8 -4.82 19.31 -20.18
CA TYR A 8 -5.09 19.04 -18.77
C TYR A 8 -3.84 18.56 -18.02
N LEU A 9 -3.12 17.59 -18.59
CA LEU A 9 -1.85 17.10 -18.01
C LEU A 9 -0.79 18.21 -17.96
N ARG A 10 -0.67 19.05 -19.00
CA ARG A 10 0.23 20.22 -18.99
C ARG A 10 -0.12 21.22 -17.90
N ARG A 11 -1.41 21.48 -17.67
CA ARG A 11 -1.85 22.37 -16.60
C ARG A 11 -1.49 21.82 -15.24
N ARG A 12 -1.68 20.52 -15.01
CA ARG A 12 -1.32 19.82 -13.78
C ARG A 12 0.19 19.89 -13.55
N ALA A 13 0.99 19.55 -14.56
CA ALA A 13 2.45 19.61 -14.48
C ALA A 13 3.00 21.01 -14.14
N ARG A 14 2.32 22.09 -14.58
CA ARG A 14 2.69 23.49 -14.25
C ARG A 14 2.40 23.89 -12.81
N GLN A 15 1.58 23.15 -12.08
CA GLN A 15 1.26 23.41 -10.68
C GLN A 15 2.23 22.68 -9.72
N GLU A 16 3.10 21.85 -10.27
CA GLU A 16 4.09 21.10 -9.51
C GLU A 16 5.35 21.92 -9.25
N THR A 17 5.91 21.74 -8.05
CA THR A 17 7.29 22.14 -7.74
C THR A 17 8.14 20.88 -7.60
N ARG A 18 9.15 20.74 -8.44
CA ARG A 18 9.93 19.52 -8.60
C ARG A 18 11.34 19.69 -8.07
N LEU A 19 11.83 18.71 -7.29
CA LEU A 19 13.24 18.54 -6.96
C LEU A 19 13.94 17.58 -7.94
N VAL A 20 13.17 16.78 -8.67
CA VAL A 20 13.67 15.78 -9.62
C VAL A 20 12.96 15.99 -10.95
N GLU A 21 13.75 16.13 -12.00
CA GLU A 21 13.26 16.26 -13.38
C GLU A 21 13.68 15.02 -14.19
N PRO A 22 12.84 14.56 -15.15
CA PRO A 22 13.21 13.48 -16.04
C PRO A 22 14.39 13.85 -16.93
N ASN A 23 15.35 12.94 -17.06
CA ASN A 23 16.44 13.08 -18.02
C ASN A 23 15.94 12.76 -19.44
N GLN A 24 15.56 13.76 -20.22
CA GLN A 24 14.99 13.58 -21.57
C GLN A 24 15.99 12.97 -22.58
N GLY A 25 17.28 12.92 -22.24
CA GLY A 25 18.34 12.23 -23.01
C GLY A 25 18.56 10.77 -22.62
N GLY A 26 17.83 10.27 -21.62
CA GLY A 26 17.98 8.89 -21.16
C GLY A 26 17.62 7.87 -22.25
N ARG A 27 18.44 6.82 -22.38
CA ARG A 27 18.27 5.74 -23.37
C ARG A 27 17.11 4.81 -23.01
N LEU A 28 16.90 4.54 -21.71
CA LEU A 28 15.82 3.71 -21.18
C LEU A 28 14.64 4.61 -20.81
N ARG A 29 13.53 4.43 -21.47
CA ARG A 29 12.27 5.13 -21.16
C ARG A 29 11.43 4.31 -20.20
N VAL A 30 11.20 4.85 -19.03
CA VAL A 30 10.37 4.24 -17.99
C VAL A 30 9.12 5.08 -17.79
N VAL A 31 7.96 4.46 -17.78
CA VAL A 31 6.74 5.08 -17.28
C VAL A 31 6.43 4.51 -15.90
N LEU A 32 6.54 5.35 -14.87
CA LEU A 32 6.10 5.01 -13.53
C LEU A 32 4.59 5.26 -13.43
N ALA A 33 3.83 4.18 -13.42
CA ALA A 33 2.37 4.19 -13.43
C ALA A 33 1.82 3.94 -12.03
N TYR A 34 0.87 4.76 -11.58
CA TYR A 34 0.15 4.52 -10.34
C TYR A 34 -1.32 4.16 -10.65
N PRO A 35 -1.81 2.97 -10.27
CA PRO A 35 -3.13 2.49 -10.69
C PRO A 35 -4.26 3.11 -9.86
N ASN A 36 -4.21 4.41 -9.65
CA ASN A 36 -5.23 5.24 -9.02
C ASN A 36 -5.09 6.68 -9.52
N THR A 37 -5.97 7.57 -9.06
CA THR A 37 -5.95 8.97 -9.48
C THR A 37 -4.65 9.68 -9.10
N TYR A 38 -4.37 10.79 -9.78
CA TYR A 38 -3.17 11.60 -9.57
C TYR A 38 -2.99 12.01 -8.10
N GLY A 39 -4.05 12.53 -7.45
CA GLY A 39 -3.97 12.96 -6.06
C GLY A 39 -3.58 11.82 -5.09
N VAL A 40 -4.12 10.61 -5.32
CA VAL A 40 -3.78 9.42 -4.51
C VAL A 40 -2.33 8.98 -4.77
N GLY A 41 -1.93 8.92 -6.04
CA GLY A 41 -0.56 8.52 -6.41
C GLY A 41 0.49 9.49 -5.89
N MET A 42 0.25 10.80 -6.05
CA MET A 42 1.15 11.84 -5.54
C MET A 42 1.13 12.00 -4.01
N SER A 43 0.18 11.37 -3.32
CA SER A 43 0.21 11.22 -1.85
C SER A 43 1.04 10.02 -1.39
N ASN A 44 1.57 9.20 -2.32
CA ASN A 44 2.32 7.99 -2.00
C ASN A 44 3.84 8.25 -2.02
N LEU A 45 4.47 8.22 -0.84
CA LEU A 45 5.90 8.48 -0.70
C LEU A 45 6.78 7.44 -1.44
N GLY A 46 6.32 6.19 -1.53
CA GLY A 46 7.02 5.15 -2.30
C GLY A 46 7.09 5.50 -3.80
N MET A 47 6.03 6.09 -4.37
CA MET A 47 6.05 6.55 -5.75
C MET A 47 7.11 7.65 -5.98
N HIS A 48 7.22 8.62 -5.07
CA HIS A 48 8.25 9.66 -5.14
C HIS A 48 9.66 9.08 -5.07
N THR A 49 9.86 8.09 -4.20
CA THR A 49 11.14 7.39 -4.04
C THR A 49 11.53 6.67 -5.34
N ILE A 50 10.63 5.90 -5.92
CA ILE A 50 10.90 5.15 -7.16
C ILE A 50 11.13 6.11 -8.35
N TYR A 51 10.33 7.19 -8.43
CA TYR A 51 10.52 8.22 -9.46
C TYR A 51 11.92 8.85 -9.39
N ARG A 52 12.39 9.19 -8.19
CA ARG A 52 13.72 9.71 -7.97
C ARG A 52 14.79 8.69 -8.35
N LEU A 53 14.70 7.45 -7.85
CA LEU A 53 15.69 6.40 -8.10
C LEU A 53 15.87 6.09 -9.59
N PHE A 54 14.79 6.10 -10.38
CA PHE A 54 14.90 5.96 -11.82
C PHE A 54 15.59 7.17 -12.48
N ASN A 55 15.23 8.40 -12.08
CA ASN A 55 15.78 9.62 -12.67
C ASN A 55 17.17 10.01 -12.15
N ASP A 56 17.61 9.45 -11.02
CA ASP A 56 19.00 9.59 -10.54
C ASP A 56 20.00 8.85 -11.47
N HIS A 57 19.51 7.88 -12.27
CA HIS A 57 20.37 7.16 -13.22
C HIS A 57 20.51 7.94 -14.54
N PRO A 58 21.74 8.23 -15.02
CA PRO A 58 21.97 9.13 -16.15
C PRO A 58 21.42 8.60 -17.50
N ASN A 59 21.23 7.31 -17.64
CA ASN A 59 20.71 6.67 -18.85
C ASN A 59 19.19 6.42 -18.81
N VAL A 60 18.46 6.90 -17.80
CA VAL A 60 17.03 6.68 -17.64
C VAL A 60 16.25 7.96 -17.75
N CYS A 61 15.14 7.92 -18.50
CA CYS A 61 14.11 8.94 -18.49
C CYS A 61 12.83 8.32 -17.90
N CYS A 62 12.49 8.69 -16.67
CA CYS A 62 11.28 8.20 -16.01
C CYS A 62 10.22 9.30 -15.94
N GLU A 63 9.06 9.04 -16.58
CA GLU A 63 7.88 9.90 -16.55
C GLU A 63 6.73 9.22 -15.82
N ARG A 64 5.73 9.98 -15.35
CA ARG A 64 4.63 9.46 -14.55
C ARG A 64 3.33 9.32 -15.35
N SER A 65 2.55 8.31 -15.01
CA SER A 65 1.18 8.16 -15.48
C SER A 65 0.24 7.69 -14.36
N PHE A 66 -1.01 8.10 -14.41
CA PHE A 66 -2.03 7.82 -13.41
C PHE A 66 -3.30 7.33 -14.08
N LEU A 67 -4.17 6.65 -13.31
CA LEU A 67 -5.51 6.37 -13.78
C LEU A 67 -6.27 7.70 -13.93
N PRO A 68 -6.80 8.02 -15.10
CA PRO A 68 -7.65 9.19 -15.27
C PRO A 68 -8.95 9.08 -14.47
N ASP A 69 -9.55 10.22 -14.14
CA ASP A 69 -10.89 10.22 -13.53
C ASP A 69 -11.95 9.70 -14.51
N ASN A 70 -13.10 9.25 -14.02
CA ASN A 70 -14.12 8.60 -14.86
C ASN A 70 -14.53 9.45 -16.06
N HIS A 71 -14.68 10.76 -15.90
CA HIS A 71 -15.03 11.67 -17.01
C HIS A 71 -13.87 11.84 -18.02
N GLU A 72 -12.62 11.70 -17.57
CA GLU A 72 -11.45 11.71 -18.45
C GLU A 72 -11.35 10.39 -19.21
N ILE A 73 -11.66 9.24 -18.57
CA ILE A 73 -11.69 7.92 -19.22
C ILE A 73 -12.67 7.93 -20.40
N GLU A 74 -13.88 8.47 -20.20
CA GLU A 74 -14.88 8.62 -21.28
C GLU A 74 -14.34 9.46 -22.44
N GLU A 75 -13.57 10.50 -22.13
CA GLU A 75 -12.96 11.36 -23.15
C GLU A 75 -11.82 10.66 -23.91
N TYR A 76 -10.94 9.93 -23.21
CA TYR A 76 -9.91 9.10 -23.84
C TYR A 76 -10.53 8.09 -24.82
N GLN A 77 -11.58 7.39 -24.39
CA GLN A 77 -12.29 6.41 -25.20
C GLN A 77 -12.99 7.07 -26.41
N ARG A 78 -13.66 8.20 -26.20
CA ARG A 78 -14.38 8.92 -27.28
C ARG A 78 -13.44 9.44 -28.36
N ARG A 79 -12.23 9.88 -27.99
CA ARG A 79 -11.23 10.40 -28.94
C ARG A 79 -10.34 9.31 -29.53
N GLY A 80 -10.33 8.12 -28.95
CA GLY A 80 -9.38 7.07 -29.33
C GLY A 80 -7.92 7.45 -29.05
N THR A 81 -7.67 8.37 -28.09
CA THR A 81 -6.31 8.75 -27.72
C THR A 81 -5.77 7.76 -26.68
N PRO A 82 -4.51 7.33 -26.76
CA PRO A 82 -3.92 6.45 -25.75
C PRO A 82 -3.66 7.19 -24.44
N LEU A 83 -3.54 6.44 -23.35
CA LEU A 83 -3.09 6.96 -22.06
C LEU A 83 -1.72 7.63 -22.20
N MET A 84 -1.54 8.81 -21.59
CA MET A 84 -0.35 9.66 -21.74
C MET A 84 0.38 9.85 -20.40
N THR A 85 1.67 10.21 -20.49
CA THR A 85 2.50 10.64 -19.37
C THR A 85 2.20 12.09 -18.96
N VAL A 86 2.48 12.44 -17.70
CA VAL A 86 2.27 13.79 -17.17
C VAL A 86 3.30 14.78 -17.72
N GLU A 87 4.56 14.38 -17.82
CA GLU A 87 5.67 15.28 -18.14
C GLU A 87 5.68 15.70 -19.60
N SER A 88 5.78 14.76 -20.52
CA SER A 88 5.91 15.03 -21.96
C SER A 88 4.61 14.85 -22.75
N GLN A 89 3.57 14.30 -22.15
CA GLN A 89 2.29 13.91 -22.80
C GLN A 89 2.51 12.95 -23.99
N ARG A 90 3.47 12.04 -23.84
CA ARG A 90 3.68 10.93 -24.78
C ARG A 90 2.77 9.75 -24.45
N PRO A 91 2.40 8.92 -25.42
CA PRO A 91 1.73 7.65 -25.15
C PRO A 91 2.53 6.78 -24.17
N VAL A 92 1.84 6.19 -23.20
CA VAL A 92 2.46 5.27 -22.24
C VAL A 92 3.05 4.05 -22.94
N SER A 93 2.46 3.66 -24.09
CA SER A 93 2.95 2.55 -24.92
C SER A 93 4.31 2.79 -25.57
N ASP A 94 4.79 4.04 -25.63
CA ASP A 94 6.10 4.37 -26.21
C ASP A 94 7.27 4.11 -25.25
N ALA A 95 6.99 3.63 -24.03
CA ALA A 95 8.00 3.29 -23.04
C ALA A 95 8.64 1.93 -23.34
N ASP A 96 9.88 1.72 -22.85
CA ASP A 96 10.54 0.41 -22.81
C ASP A 96 10.04 -0.41 -21.62
N VAL A 97 9.72 0.28 -20.52
CA VAL A 97 9.23 -0.30 -19.26
C VAL A 97 8.07 0.51 -18.72
N ILE A 98 6.99 -0.18 -18.36
CA ILE A 98 5.91 0.40 -17.54
C ILE A 98 5.99 -0.20 -16.15
N ALA A 99 6.35 0.62 -15.16
CA ALA A 99 6.52 0.24 -13.77
C ALA A 99 5.30 0.65 -12.94
N PHE A 100 4.43 -0.28 -12.60
CA PHE A 100 3.32 -0.01 -11.69
C PHE A 100 3.80 0.02 -10.24
N SER A 101 3.44 1.09 -9.51
CA SER A 101 3.59 1.19 -8.06
C SER A 101 2.22 1.03 -7.41
N ALA A 102 1.97 -0.09 -6.72
CA ALA A 102 0.66 -0.35 -6.12
C ALA A 102 0.78 -0.63 -4.62
N SER A 103 -0.04 0.07 -3.85
CA SER A 103 -0.07 -0.05 -2.38
C SER A 103 -1.34 -0.70 -1.85
N PHE A 104 -2.36 -0.88 -2.69
CA PHE A 104 -3.67 -1.39 -2.29
C PHE A 104 -4.22 -2.38 -3.32
N GLU A 105 -4.64 -3.57 -2.88
CA GLU A 105 -5.03 -4.67 -3.79
C GLU A 105 -6.30 -4.37 -4.60
N ASN A 106 -7.16 -3.46 -4.10
CA ASN A 106 -8.35 -3.05 -4.85
C ASN A 106 -7.99 -2.28 -6.14
N ASP A 107 -6.75 -1.81 -6.27
CA ASP A 107 -6.27 -1.12 -7.46
C ASP A 107 -5.84 -2.08 -8.58
N TYR A 108 -5.84 -3.39 -8.37
CA TYR A 108 -5.46 -4.36 -9.40
C TYR A 108 -6.32 -4.27 -10.67
N VAL A 109 -7.60 -3.98 -10.54
CA VAL A 109 -8.48 -3.73 -11.70
C VAL A 109 -8.03 -2.52 -12.52
N ASN A 110 -7.45 -1.53 -11.86
CA ASN A 110 -7.00 -0.31 -12.53
C ASN A 110 -5.70 -0.55 -13.32
N VAL A 111 -4.88 -1.53 -12.95
CA VAL A 111 -3.73 -1.97 -13.77
C VAL A 111 -4.24 -2.43 -15.14
N VAL A 112 -5.26 -3.28 -15.16
CA VAL A 112 -5.88 -3.77 -16.41
C VAL A 112 -6.48 -2.61 -17.21
N ARG A 113 -7.23 -1.72 -16.56
CA ARG A 113 -7.82 -0.52 -17.21
C ARG A 113 -6.75 0.39 -17.82
N MET A 114 -5.65 0.64 -17.12
CA MET A 114 -4.56 1.47 -17.64
C MET A 114 -3.86 0.82 -18.84
N LEU A 115 -3.65 -0.49 -18.82
CA LEU A 115 -3.12 -1.23 -19.97
C LEU A 115 -4.08 -1.12 -21.18
N THR A 116 -5.38 -1.28 -20.97
CA THR A 116 -6.39 -1.11 -22.01
C THR A 116 -6.40 0.32 -22.57
N LEU A 117 -6.34 1.34 -21.71
CA LEU A 117 -6.27 2.74 -22.14
C LEU A 117 -4.95 3.08 -22.86
N ALA A 118 -3.88 2.34 -22.58
CA ALA A 118 -2.60 2.46 -23.28
C ALA A 118 -2.57 1.68 -24.62
N ASN A 119 -3.67 1.03 -25.02
CA ASN A 119 -3.78 0.14 -26.18
C ASN A 119 -2.78 -1.04 -26.14
N LEU A 120 -2.50 -1.57 -24.96
CA LEU A 120 -1.58 -2.67 -24.74
C LEU A 120 -2.34 -3.97 -24.43
N PRO A 121 -1.84 -5.15 -24.87
CA PRO A 121 -2.39 -6.42 -24.43
C PRO A 121 -2.34 -6.53 -22.91
N THR A 122 -3.49 -6.79 -22.28
CA THR A 122 -3.60 -6.85 -20.81
C THR A 122 -2.80 -8.00 -20.25
N ARG A 123 -2.85 -9.19 -20.89
CA ARG A 123 -2.15 -10.38 -20.43
C ARG A 123 -0.71 -10.44 -20.96
N ALA A 124 0.23 -10.79 -20.07
CA ALA A 124 1.64 -10.94 -20.40
C ALA A 124 1.88 -11.94 -21.54
N ALA A 125 1.11 -13.03 -21.59
CA ALA A 125 1.22 -14.06 -22.63
C ALA A 125 0.90 -13.56 -24.06
N HIS A 126 0.25 -12.41 -24.20
CA HIS A 126 -0.09 -11.82 -25.50
C HIS A 126 0.89 -10.69 -25.91
N ARG A 127 1.94 -10.44 -25.12
CA ARG A 127 2.96 -9.43 -25.42
C ARG A 127 4.20 -10.05 -26.04
N ASP A 128 4.77 -9.36 -27.00
CA ASP A 128 6.00 -9.73 -27.71
C ASP A 128 7.08 -8.64 -27.53
N VAL A 129 8.13 -8.71 -28.34
CA VAL A 129 9.28 -7.79 -28.28
C VAL A 129 8.94 -6.34 -28.63
N THR A 130 7.81 -6.09 -29.26
CA THR A 130 7.37 -4.74 -29.63
C THR A 130 6.63 -4.01 -28.50
N HIS A 131 6.30 -4.73 -27.44
CA HIS A 131 5.57 -4.19 -26.31
C HIS A 131 6.51 -3.87 -25.13
N PRO A 132 6.21 -2.84 -24.32
CA PRO A 132 6.98 -2.56 -23.11
C PRO A 132 6.96 -3.74 -22.13
N ILE A 133 7.99 -3.83 -21.30
CA ILE A 133 8.02 -4.76 -20.17
C ILE A 133 7.14 -4.17 -19.07
N ILE A 134 6.14 -4.93 -18.63
CA ILE A 134 5.22 -4.51 -17.57
C ILE A 134 5.69 -5.08 -16.24
N ILE A 135 6.14 -4.20 -15.36
CA ILE A 135 6.59 -4.58 -14.03
C ILE A 135 5.69 -3.98 -12.95
N MET A 136 5.66 -4.60 -11.78
CA MET A 136 4.92 -4.08 -10.65
C MET A 136 5.70 -4.23 -9.36
N GLY A 137 5.79 -3.14 -8.60
CA GLY A 137 6.35 -3.08 -7.27
C GLY A 137 5.35 -2.56 -6.24
N GLY A 138 5.81 -2.46 -4.99
CA GLY A 138 5.03 -1.98 -3.87
C GLY A 138 4.57 -3.08 -2.91
N ALA A 139 3.79 -2.68 -1.90
CA ALA A 139 3.39 -3.59 -0.83
C ALA A 139 2.57 -4.79 -1.33
N THR A 140 1.66 -4.55 -2.28
CA THR A 140 0.69 -5.56 -2.72
C THR A 140 1.34 -6.78 -3.36
N VAL A 141 2.32 -6.61 -4.25
CA VAL A 141 3.04 -7.74 -4.87
C VAL A 141 3.99 -8.43 -3.90
N SER A 142 4.45 -7.74 -2.85
CA SER A 142 5.18 -8.37 -1.75
C SER A 142 4.27 -9.13 -0.78
N ILE A 143 2.97 -8.85 -0.79
CA ILE A 143 1.94 -9.57 -0.03
C ILE A 143 1.50 -10.82 -0.79
N ASN A 144 0.97 -10.65 -1.99
CA ASN A 144 0.53 -11.73 -2.88
C ASN A 144 0.41 -11.24 -4.32
N PRO A 145 1.34 -11.58 -5.21
CA PRO A 145 1.30 -11.18 -6.62
C PRO A 145 0.33 -12.01 -7.46
N GLU A 146 -0.08 -13.20 -7.01
CA GLU A 146 -0.74 -14.19 -7.87
C GLU A 146 -2.04 -13.69 -8.53
N PRO A 147 -2.93 -12.92 -7.87
CA PRO A 147 -4.14 -12.40 -8.52
C PRO A 147 -3.88 -11.48 -9.71
N VAL A 148 -2.72 -10.83 -9.77
CA VAL A 148 -2.36 -9.89 -10.83
C VAL A 148 -1.22 -10.41 -11.72
N ALA A 149 -0.61 -11.52 -11.33
CA ALA A 149 0.54 -12.14 -12.03
C ALA A 149 0.33 -12.35 -13.55
N PRO A 150 -0.85 -12.79 -14.05
CA PRO A 150 -1.05 -12.96 -15.49
C PRO A 150 -0.97 -11.68 -16.32
N PHE A 151 -1.05 -10.51 -15.69
CA PHE A 151 -0.93 -9.20 -16.36
C PHE A 151 0.50 -8.64 -16.35
N LEU A 152 1.43 -9.27 -15.61
CA LEU A 152 2.77 -8.75 -15.36
C LEU A 152 3.84 -9.65 -15.98
N ASP A 153 4.89 -9.01 -16.46
CA ASP A 153 6.11 -9.73 -16.88
C ASP A 153 7.03 -9.98 -15.68
N LEU A 154 7.03 -9.05 -14.72
CA LEU A 154 7.91 -9.09 -13.55
C LEU A 154 7.24 -8.45 -12.33
N CYS A 155 7.39 -9.09 -11.17
CA CYS A 155 7.06 -8.50 -9.87
C CYS A 155 8.33 -8.19 -9.08
N CYS A 156 8.41 -6.98 -8.54
CA CYS A 156 9.51 -6.50 -7.71
C CYS A 156 9.14 -6.69 -6.23
N VAL A 157 9.68 -7.72 -5.59
CA VAL A 157 9.38 -8.12 -4.21
C VAL A 157 10.41 -7.50 -3.27
N GLY A 158 10.03 -6.43 -2.59
CA GLY A 158 10.92 -5.75 -1.67
C GLY A 158 10.86 -4.23 -1.71
N GLU A 159 11.93 -3.63 -1.25
CA GLU A 159 12.10 -2.20 -1.18
C GLU A 159 12.86 -1.70 -2.41
N GLY A 160 12.30 -0.69 -3.07
CA GLY A 160 12.74 -0.26 -4.40
C GLY A 160 14.18 0.23 -4.46
N GLU A 161 14.70 0.75 -3.35
CA GLU A 161 16.07 1.22 -3.23
C GLU A 161 17.11 0.13 -3.56
N GLY A 162 16.79 -1.11 -3.25
CA GLY A 162 17.65 -2.26 -3.56
C GLY A 162 17.31 -2.99 -4.87
N LEU A 163 16.25 -2.57 -5.57
CA LEU A 163 15.74 -3.26 -6.76
C LEU A 163 15.92 -2.44 -8.05
N VAL A 164 15.82 -1.11 -7.98
CA VAL A 164 15.84 -0.25 -9.19
C VAL A 164 17.20 -0.30 -9.89
N GLY A 165 18.31 -0.22 -9.17
CA GLY A 165 19.67 -0.32 -9.75
C GLY A 165 19.87 -1.62 -10.53
N PRO A 166 19.76 -2.81 -9.89
CA PRO A 166 19.90 -4.10 -10.58
C PRO A 166 18.94 -4.30 -11.76
N LEU A 167 17.72 -3.75 -11.69
CA LEU A 167 16.78 -3.76 -12.81
C LEU A 167 17.31 -2.96 -14.00
N ILE A 168 17.76 -1.73 -13.78
CA ILE A 168 18.30 -0.85 -14.84
C ILE A 168 19.55 -1.50 -15.46
N GLU A 169 20.49 -1.95 -14.64
CA GLU A 169 21.72 -2.61 -15.08
C GLU A 169 21.44 -3.83 -15.95
N SER A 170 20.47 -4.66 -15.55
CA SER A 170 20.07 -5.84 -16.32
C SER A 170 19.44 -5.48 -17.67
N ILE A 171 18.60 -4.42 -17.71
CA ILE A 171 17.94 -3.99 -18.96
C ILE A 171 18.96 -3.33 -19.90
N LEU A 172 19.86 -2.53 -19.39
CA LEU A 172 20.89 -1.84 -20.18
C LEU A 172 22.08 -2.74 -20.58
N GLY A 173 22.16 -3.97 -20.03
CA GLY A 173 23.28 -4.89 -20.27
C GLY A 173 24.59 -4.44 -19.58
N GLU A 174 24.49 -3.69 -18.51
CA GLU A 174 25.63 -3.12 -17.76
C GLU A 174 26.12 -4.05 -16.62
N ALA A 175 25.40 -5.14 -16.33
CA ALA A 175 25.58 -6.00 -15.16
C ALA A 175 26.96 -6.73 -15.08
N ASP A 176 27.73 -6.82 -16.18
CA ASP A 176 29.02 -7.53 -16.23
C ASP A 176 30.26 -6.61 -16.26
N GLY A 177 30.11 -5.31 -15.98
CA GLY A 177 31.23 -4.35 -16.04
C GLY A 177 31.82 -4.19 -17.46
N LYS A 178 31.25 -4.84 -18.46
CA LYS A 178 31.57 -4.63 -19.86
C LYS A 178 30.76 -3.44 -20.34
N LYS A 179 31.41 -2.27 -20.42
CA LYS A 179 30.93 -1.18 -21.25
C LYS A 179 30.85 -1.70 -22.69
N THR A 180 29.70 -2.24 -23.08
CA THR A 180 29.43 -2.54 -24.48
C THR A 180 29.35 -1.20 -25.20
N GLY A 181 30.28 -1.00 -26.12
CA GLY A 181 30.59 0.25 -26.75
C GLY A 181 29.41 0.83 -27.53
N ASP A 182 29.56 2.13 -27.76
CA ASP A 182 28.77 3.00 -28.60
C ASP A 182 27.42 3.46 -28.02
N SER A 183 27.48 4.63 -27.42
CA SER A 183 26.37 5.37 -26.80
C SER A 183 25.27 5.85 -27.77
N SER A 184 25.32 5.47 -29.04
CA SER A 184 24.38 5.93 -30.09
C SER A 184 23.32 4.90 -30.50
N LYS A 185 23.38 3.64 -30.01
CA LYS A 185 22.45 2.61 -30.43
C LYS A 185 21.16 2.60 -29.58
N SER A 186 20.03 2.70 -30.28
CA SER A 186 18.68 2.48 -29.73
C SER A 186 18.52 1.02 -29.24
N LEU A 187 17.65 0.78 -28.27
CA LEU A 187 17.26 -0.56 -27.77
C LEU A 187 16.70 -1.50 -28.84
N THR A 188 16.49 -1.02 -30.06
CA THR A 188 16.02 -1.76 -31.23
C THR A 188 17.13 -2.40 -32.07
N ASP A 189 18.41 -2.12 -31.79
CA ASP A 189 19.54 -2.69 -32.53
C ASP A 189 20.01 -4.00 -31.90
N GLY A 190 20.05 -5.05 -32.67
CA GLY A 190 20.22 -6.49 -32.47
C GLY A 190 21.18 -7.10 -31.41
N ASP A 191 21.74 -6.33 -30.49
CA ASP A 191 22.66 -6.78 -29.44
C ASP A 191 22.01 -6.88 -28.04
N LEU A 192 20.71 -6.58 -27.90
CA LEU A 192 20.02 -6.71 -26.61
C LEU A 192 19.48 -8.13 -26.39
N PRO A 193 19.45 -8.60 -25.13
CA PRO A 193 18.86 -9.90 -24.85
C PRO A 193 17.37 -9.90 -25.25
N THR A 194 16.92 -11.01 -25.84
CA THR A 194 15.47 -11.17 -26.11
C THR A 194 14.67 -10.99 -24.81
N ARG A 195 13.40 -10.54 -24.92
CA ARG A 195 12.51 -10.41 -23.75
C ARG A 195 12.57 -11.64 -22.83
N ALA A 196 12.53 -12.84 -23.38
CA ALA A 196 12.60 -14.08 -22.62
C ALA A 196 13.96 -14.29 -21.94
N ALA A 197 15.06 -13.93 -22.58
CA ALA A 197 16.40 -14.04 -21.99
C ALA A 197 16.58 -13.03 -20.84
N LEU A 198 16.12 -11.79 -21.01
CA LEU A 198 16.14 -10.78 -19.96
C LEU A 198 15.31 -11.21 -18.75
N LEU A 199 14.08 -11.70 -18.94
CA LEU A 199 13.24 -12.17 -17.85
C LEU A 199 13.84 -13.36 -17.11
N ARG A 200 14.48 -14.32 -17.83
CA ARG A 200 15.22 -15.41 -17.18
C ARG A 200 16.41 -14.90 -16.37
N SER A 201 17.17 -13.95 -16.88
CA SER A 201 18.27 -13.32 -16.14
C SER A 201 17.78 -12.65 -14.87
N LEU A 202 16.75 -11.81 -14.96
CA LEU A 202 16.13 -11.12 -13.81
C LEU A 202 15.62 -12.11 -12.77
N ALA A 203 15.02 -13.23 -13.17
CA ALA A 203 14.50 -14.24 -12.24
C ALA A 203 15.58 -14.86 -11.34
N THR A 204 16.85 -14.80 -11.70
CA THR A 204 17.96 -15.28 -10.86
C THR A 204 18.37 -14.31 -9.76
N LEU A 205 17.99 -13.04 -9.88
CA LEU A 205 18.34 -12.01 -8.92
C LEU A 205 17.34 -11.98 -7.73
N PRO A 206 17.80 -11.66 -6.52
CA PRO A 206 16.90 -11.50 -5.36
C PRO A 206 15.82 -10.45 -5.63
N GLY A 207 14.61 -10.73 -5.17
CA GLY A 207 13.49 -9.79 -5.23
C GLY A 207 12.74 -9.76 -6.56
N PHE A 208 13.19 -10.48 -7.57
CA PHE A 208 12.50 -10.51 -8.86
C PHE A 208 11.72 -11.82 -9.05
N TYR A 209 10.40 -11.68 -9.17
CA TYR A 209 9.48 -12.77 -9.45
C TYR A 209 8.94 -12.63 -10.87
N VAL A 210 9.28 -13.56 -11.75
CA VAL A 210 8.80 -13.62 -13.14
C VAL A 210 7.67 -14.64 -13.24
N PRO A 211 6.39 -14.24 -13.26
CA PRO A 211 5.26 -15.15 -13.15
C PRO A 211 5.20 -16.24 -14.23
N SER A 212 5.67 -15.95 -15.44
CA SER A 212 5.68 -16.90 -16.56
C SER A 212 6.63 -18.09 -16.35
N LEU A 213 7.58 -17.98 -15.41
CA LEU A 213 8.52 -19.06 -15.07
C LEU A 213 8.01 -19.95 -13.92
N TYR A 214 6.75 -19.84 -13.52
CA TYR A 214 6.16 -20.65 -12.45
C TYR A 214 4.80 -21.17 -12.87
N GLU A 215 4.66 -22.49 -12.91
CA GLU A 215 3.41 -23.16 -13.26
C GLU A 215 2.59 -23.46 -12.01
N PRO A 216 1.34 -22.92 -11.88
CA PRO A 216 0.46 -23.22 -10.77
C PRO A 216 -0.11 -24.62 -10.88
N ARG A 217 -0.15 -25.35 -9.76
CA ARG A 217 -0.72 -26.69 -9.67
C ARG A 217 -1.97 -26.70 -8.81
N TYR A 218 -2.94 -27.52 -9.23
CA TYR A 218 -4.25 -27.63 -8.57
C TYR A 218 -4.66 -29.09 -8.40
N ASP A 219 -5.20 -29.42 -7.23
CA ASP A 219 -5.87 -30.70 -6.97
C ASP A 219 -7.35 -30.58 -7.36
N GLN A 220 -7.77 -31.37 -8.33
CA GLN A 220 -9.16 -31.42 -8.83
C GLN A 220 -10.10 -32.22 -7.92
N THR A 221 -9.55 -33.01 -6.97
CA THR A 221 -10.32 -33.91 -6.10
C THR A 221 -10.77 -33.27 -4.79
N SER A 222 -10.69 -31.93 -4.69
CA SER A 222 -11.04 -31.20 -3.48
C SER A 222 -12.47 -31.47 -2.99
N PRO A 223 -12.68 -31.76 -1.70
CA PRO A 223 -14.01 -31.96 -1.12
C PRO A 223 -14.95 -30.76 -1.28
N SER A 224 -14.41 -29.57 -1.53
CA SER A 224 -15.19 -28.34 -1.77
C SER A 224 -15.79 -28.28 -3.17
N GLY A 225 -15.46 -29.20 -4.07
CA GLY A 225 -15.85 -29.16 -5.49
C GLY A 225 -15.13 -28.09 -6.31
N TYR A 226 -14.29 -27.27 -5.69
CA TYR A 226 -13.46 -26.27 -6.37
C TYR A 226 -11.99 -26.68 -6.31
N PRO A 227 -11.22 -26.66 -7.42
CA PRO A 227 -9.84 -27.12 -7.43
C PRO A 227 -8.97 -26.37 -6.43
N THR A 228 -8.25 -27.09 -5.57
CA THR A 228 -7.42 -26.50 -4.52
C THR A 228 -6.01 -26.28 -5.01
N PHE A 229 -5.46 -25.09 -4.78
CA PHE A 229 -4.06 -24.76 -5.07
C PHE A 229 -3.12 -25.66 -4.25
N THR A 230 -2.14 -26.30 -4.94
CA THR A 230 -1.16 -27.21 -4.34
C THR A 230 0.28 -26.73 -4.45
N GLY A 231 0.54 -25.63 -5.15
CA GLY A 231 1.85 -25.01 -5.23
C GLY A 231 2.17 -24.40 -6.59
N LEU A 232 3.36 -23.84 -6.67
CA LEU A 232 3.99 -23.36 -7.91
C LEU A 232 5.20 -24.24 -8.23
N THR A 233 5.34 -24.63 -9.49
CA THR A 233 6.52 -25.33 -9.98
C THR A 233 7.38 -24.37 -10.78
N PRO A 234 8.61 -24.05 -10.30
CA PRO A 234 9.52 -23.21 -11.05
C PRO A 234 10.01 -23.94 -12.32
N GLN A 235 10.21 -23.19 -13.39
CA GLN A 235 10.69 -23.64 -14.68
C GLN A 235 11.93 -22.85 -15.10
N ASP A 236 12.65 -23.31 -16.09
CA ASP A 236 13.80 -22.64 -16.74
C ASP A 236 14.86 -22.10 -15.76
N GLY A 237 15.11 -22.82 -14.66
CA GLY A 237 16.09 -22.43 -13.65
C GLY A 237 15.64 -21.35 -12.67
N ALA A 238 14.37 -20.96 -12.69
CA ALA A 238 13.84 -20.02 -11.71
C ALA A 238 13.95 -20.57 -10.28
N PRO A 239 14.27 -19.74 -9.28
CA PRO A 239 14.44 -20.20 -7.90
C PRO A 239 13.09 -20.66 -7.31
N PRO A 240 13.05 -21.71 -6.48
CA PRO A 240 11.80 -22.18 -5.88
C PRO A 240 11.17 -21.18 -4.91
N ARG A 241 11.93 -20.16 -4.51
CA ARG A 241 11.48 -19.09 -3.59
C ARG A 241 12.13 -17.77 -3.97
N VAL A 242 11.33 -16.71 -3.95
CA VAL A 242 11.79 -15.34 -4.17
C VAL A 242 11.99 -14.65 -2.82
N THR A 243 13.20 -14.19 -2.57
CA THR A 243 13.55 -13.51 -1.32
C THR A 243 13.43 -12.01 -1.48
N LYS A 244 12.66 -11.38 -0.60
CA LYS A 244 12.49 -9.93 -0.55
C LYS A 244 13.82 -9.21 -0.38
N VAL A 245 14.03 -8.15 -1.17
CA VAL A 245 15.16 -7.21 -1.02
C VAL A 245 14.81 -6.13 0.00
N ARG A 246 15.79 -5.67 0.76
CA ARG A 246 15.67 -4.60 1.76
C ARG A 246 16.60 -3.45 1.43
N ALA A 247 16.14 -2.24 1.71
CA ALA A 247 16.97 -1.04 1.65
C ALA A 247 17.96 -0.98 2.81
N VAL A 248 19.12 -0.43 2.55
CA VAL A 248 20.09 -0.01 3.57
C VAL A 248 19.87 1.48 3.83
N PHE A 249 19.88 1.90 5.10
CA PHE A 249 19.72 3.30 5.51
C PHE A 249 21.09 3.87 5.86
N GLU A 250 21.72 4.47 4.87
CA GLU A 250 23.06 5.07 5.02
C GLU A 250 23.11 6.39 4.24
N GLY A 251 23.10 7.51 4.95
CA GLY A 251 23.15 8.86 4.38
C GLY A 251 21.79 9.43 3.95
N PRO A 252 21.75 10.75 3.74
CA PRO A 252 20.51 11.50 3.50
C PRO A 252 19.83 11.17 2.15
N GLU A 253 20.54 10.60 1.20
CA GLU A 253 20.02 10.14 -0.09
C GLU A 253 19.12 8.90 0.07
N THR A 254 19.26 8.12 1.14
CA THR A 254 18.42 6.96 1.43
C THR A 254 17.10 7.34 2.09
N VAL A 255 16.97 8.59 2.57
CA VAL A 255 15.74 9.10 3.16
C VAL A 255 14.66 9.24 2.09
N ALA A 256 13.62 8.42 2.17
CA ALA A 256 12.47 8.58 1.31
C ALA A 256 11.76 9.90 1.62
N SER A 257 11.67 10.78 0.62
CA SER A 257 11.08 12.11 0.75
C SER A 257 10.28 12.48 -0.48
N THR A 258 9.35 13.43 -0.34
CA THR A 258 8.64 14.02 -1.47
C THR A 258 9.64 14.46 -2.53
N ALA A 259 9.47 14.07 -3.78
CA ALA A 259 10.28 14.51 -4.92
C ALA A 259 9.59 15.64 -5.71
N ILE A 260 8.28 15.72 -5.61
CA ILE A 260 7.43 16.69 -6.31
C ILE A 260 6.32 17.15 -5.37
N LEU A 261 6.22 18.44 -5.11
CA LEU A 261 5.10 19.06 -4.40
C LEU A 261 4.00 19.43 -5.39
N THR A 262 2.75 19.15 -4.99
CA THR A 262 1.56 19.53 -5.74
C THR A 262 0.40 19.81 -4.77
N PRO A 263 -0.47 20.80 -5.06
CA PRO A 263 -1.61 21.11 -4.22
C PRO A 263 -2.69 20.01 -4.24
N GLU A 264 -2.66 19.09 -5.20
CA GLU A 264 -3.68 18.05 -5.39
C GLU A 264 -3.48 16.79 -4.53
N THR A 265 -2.54 16.78 -3.57
CA THR A 265 -2.36 15.64 -2.64
C THR A 265 -3.24 15.78 -1.40
N GLU A 266 -3.46 14.66 -0.69
CA GLU A 266 -4.11 14.67 0.64
C GLU A 266 -3.31 15.46 1.68
N PHE A 267 -2.02 15.65 1.46
CA PHE A 267 -1.11 16.35 2.36
C PHE A 267 -0.93 17.83 1.98
N GLY A 268 -1.47 18.24 0.83
CA GLY A 268 -1.33 19.60 0.30
C GLY A 268 0.13 19.94 0.02
N ASP A 269 0.58 21.08 0.51
CA ASP A 269 1.93 21.64 0.32
C ASP A 269 3.00 21.11 1.31
N ARG A 270 2.75 19.95 1.95
CA ARG A 270 3.68 19.35 2.92
C ARG A 270 4.70 18.46 2.22
N ALA A 271 5.98 18.68 2.51
CA ALA A 271 7.03 17.75 2.16
C ALA A 271 7.01 16.57 3.14
N MET A 272 6.67 15.39 2.65
CA MET A 272 6.65 14.16 3.45
C MET A 272 8.06 13.56 3.52
N ILE A 273 8.50 13.17 4.71
CA ILE A 273 9.84 12.63 4.97
C ILE A 273 9.71 11.37 5.83
N GLU A 274 10.26 10.26 5.36
CA GLU A 274 10.33 9.04 6.14
C GLU A 274 11.42 9.17 7.20
N VAL A 275 11.07 8.90 8.46
CA VAL A 275 12.03 8.91 9.56
C VAL A 275 12.38 7.50 10.05
N ALA A 276 11.49 6.54 9.81
CA ALA A 276 11.70 5.15 10.16
C ALA A 276 10.84 4.22 9.32
N ARG A 277 11.31 2.98 9.11
CA ARG A 277 10.59 1.94 8.36
C ARG A 277 10.50 0.65 9.16
N GLY A 278 9.30 0.03 9.12
CA GLY A 278 8.99 -1.18 9.85
C GLY A 278 8.20 -0.93 11.14
N CYS A 279 7.98 -1.98 11.93
CA CYS A 279 7.26 -1.91 13.20
C CYS A 279 7.61 -3.09 14.09
N THR A 280 7.85 -2.84 15.38
CA THR A 280 8.19 -3.85 16.39
C THR A 280 6.98 -4.41 17.14
N LYS A 281 5.77 -3.90 16.90
CA LYS A 281 4.58 -4.19 17.73
C LYS A 281 4.02 -5.60 17.53
N GLY A 282 4.19 -6.21 16.37
CA GLY A 282 3.77 -7.59 16.09
C GLY A 282 2.26 -7.84 16.15
N CYS A 283 1.43 -6.83 15.85
CA CYS A 283 -0.02 -6.99 15.78
C CYS A 283 -0.40 -8.10 14.78
N ARG A 284 -1.16 -9.13 15.20
CA ARG A 284 -1.39 -10.39 14.47
C ARG A 284 -2.10 -10.23 13.11
N TYR A 285 -2.75 -9.11 12.86
CA TYR A 285 -3.41 -8.79 11.59
C TYR A 285 -2.53 -7.97 10.64
N CYS A 286 -1.44 -7.37 11.13
CA CYS A 286 -0.70 -6.33 10.44
C CYS A 286 0.50 -6.91 9.66
N TRP A 287 0.51 -6.71 8.35
CA TRP A 287 1.58 -7.19 7.49
C TRP A 287 2.95 -6.57 7.83
N VAL A 288 2.98 -5.27 8.16
CA VAL A 288 4.23 -4.53 8.41
C VAL A 288 5.01 -5.15 9.57
N GLY A 289 4.34 -5.49 10.69
CA GLY A 289 4.99 -6.03 11.88
C GLY A 289 5.66 -7.40 11.70
N TYR A 290 5.37 -8.10 10.61
CA TYR A 290 5.96 -9.41 10.29
C TYR A 290 6.85 -9.39 9.06
N ASN A 291 6.68 -8.41 8.19
CA ASN A 291 7.33 -8.42 6.88
C ASN A 291 8.27 -7.22 6.63
N ILE A 292 8.13 -6.12 7.36
CA ILE A 292 9.05 -4.97 7.28
C ILE A 292 9.93 -4.96 8.54
N LEU A 293 10.83 -5.95 8.61
CA LEU A 293 11.76 -6.15 9.70
C LEU A 293 13.21 -6.20 9.17
N PRO A 294 14.21 -5.77 9.97
CA PRO A 294 14.09 -5.12 11.28
C PRO A 294 13.49 -3.71 11.17
N PHE A 295 13.05 -3.16 12.29
CA PHE A 295 12.74 -1.75 12.41
C PHE A 295 14.04 -0.94 12.21
N ARG A 296 14.03 0.01 11.29
CA ARG A 296 15.19 0.84 10.92
C ARG A 296 14.81 2.31 11.03
N VAL A 297 15.76 3.13 11.45
CA VAL A 297 15.60 4.57 11.63
C VAL A 297 16.64 5.32 10.80
N HIS A 298 16.29 6.48 10.30
CA HIS A 298 17.25 7.45 9.77
C HIS A 298 17.84 8.28 10.90
N THR A 299 19.06 8.75 10.76
CA THR A 299 19.68 9.63 11.74
C THR A 299 19.01 11.01 11.76
N VAL A 300 19.18 11.76 12.85
CA VAL A 300 18.68 13.14 12.93
C VAL A 300 19.21 13.97 11.77
N ASP A 301 20.51 13.89 11.50
CA ASP A 301 21.17 14.67 10.44
C ASP A 301 20.65 14.32 9.04
N ASP A 302 20.41 13.05 8.75
CA ASP A 302 19.85 12.61 7.46
C ASP A 302 18.44 13.16 7.24
N VAL A 303 17.58 13.10 8.29
CA VAL A 303 16.22 13.64 8.22
C VAL A 303 16.23 15.16 8.04
N LEU A 304 17.11 15.87 8.75
CA LEU A 304 17.26 17.32 8.62
C LEU A 304 17.75 17.71 7.23
N ALA A 305 18.76 17.02 6.69
CA ALA A 305 19.25 17.26 5.33
C ALA A 305 18.16 17.02 4.27
N ALA A 306 17.31 16.00 4.44
CA ALA A 306 16.18 15.76 3.55
C ALA A 306 15.12 16.88 3.64
N ALA A 307 14.87 17.43 4.84
CA ALA A 307 13.94 18.53 5.05
C ALA A 307 14.45 19.85 4.48
N GLU A 308 15.73 20.13 4.62
CA GLU A 308 16.36 21.38 4.17
C GLU A 308 16.24 21.58 2.65
N ARG A 309 16.17 20.51 1.86
CA ARG A 309 15.93 20.61 0.41
C ARG A 309 14.62 21.32 0.07
N TRP A 310 13.63 21.28 0.97
CA TRP A 310 12.31 21.86 0.77
C TRP A 310 12.14 23.26 1.39
N LEU A 311 13.06 23.72 2.25
CA LEU A 311 12.98 25.02 2.91
C LEU A 311 12.71 26.21 1.95
N PRO A 312 13.30 26.27 0.74
CA PRO A 312 13.01 27.35 -0.20
C PRO A 312 11.55 27.36 -0.72
N THR A 313 10.86 26.21 -0.62
CA THR A 313 9.54 26.01 -1.25
C THR A 313 8.40 25.94 -0.23
N THR A 314 8.58 25.21 0.86
CA THR A 314 7.58 25.03 1.90
C THR A 314 8.19 25.05 3.30
N GLN A 315 7.43 25.57 4.26
CA GLN A 315 7.78 25.47 5.68
C GLN A 315 7.03 24.33 6.38
N ARG A 316 6.42 23.41 5.63
CA ARG A 316 5.54 22.36 6.18
C ARG A 316 6.10 20.98 5.88
N VAL A 317 6.44 20.23 6.92
CA VAL A 317 7.01 18.90 6.85
C VAL A 317 6.10 17.88 7.53
N GLY A 318 5.83 16.79 6.84
CA GLY A 318 5.11 15.64 7.40
C GLY A 318 6.08 14.50 7.70
N LEU A 319 6.19 14.09 8.96
CA LEU A 319 7.02 12.96 9.37
C LEU A 319 6.27 11.64 9.16
N VAL A 320 6.87 10.74 8.40
CA VAL A 320 6.26 9.45 8.03
C VAL A 320 7.02 8.30 8.68
N ALA A 321 6.30 7.48 9.41
CA ALA A 321 6.73 6.15 9.85
C ALA A 321 5.52 5.34 10.31
N THR A 322 5.56 4.02 10.18
CA THR A 322 4.52 3.15 10.76
C THR A 322 4.52 3.20 12.28
N ALA A 323 5.70 3.33 12.89
CA ALA A 323 5.91 3.40 14.33
C ALA A 323 6.74 4.65 14.70
N LEU A 324 6.21 5.81 14.35
CA LEU A 324 6.91 7.10 14.48
C LEU A 324 7.50 7.32 15.88
N LEU A 325 6.71 7.05 16.93
CA LEU A 325 7.09 7.26 18.32
C LEU A 325 8.07 6.21 18.88
N ASP A 326 8.38 5.17 18.10
CA ASP A 326 9.41 4.20 18.46
C ASP A 326 10.80 4.64 17.96
N HIS A 327 10.88 5.71 17.18
CA HIS A 327 12.16 6.32 16.81
C HIS A 327 12.83 6.93 18.06
N PRO A 328 14.08 6.57 18.39
CA PRO A 328 14.71 7.01 19.64
C PRO A 328 14.84 8.55 19.71
N ASP A 329 15.13 9.21 18.59
CA ASP A 329 15.43 10.64 18.53
C ASP A 329 14.29 11.47 17.94
N ILE A 330 13.05 10.97 17.93
CA ILE A 330 11.92 11.66 17.27
C ILE A 330 11.65 13.06 17.86
N GLU A 331 11.87 13.24 19.16
CA GLU A 331 11.69 14.51 19.83
C GLU A 331 12.81 15.50 19.42
N ALA A 332 14.04 15.04 19.27
CA ALA A 332 15.16 15.84 18.77
C ALA A 332 14.92 16.26 17.31
N ILE A 333 14.48 15.33 16.45
CA ILE A 333 14.11 15.63 15.06
C ILE A 333 13.03 16.73 15.02
N ALA A 334 11.92 16.54 15.74
CA ALA A 334 10.82 17.49 15.74
C ALA A 334 11.25 18.88 16.27
N THR A 335 12.07 18.93 17.31
CA THR A 335 12.60 20.18 17.89
C THR A 335 13.52 20.89 16.89
N SER A 336 14.51 20.16 16.32
CA SER A 336 15.45 20.73 15.37
C SER A 336 14.80 21.24 14.09
N LEU A 337 13.76 20.58 13.60
CA LEU A 337 12.96 21.06 12.46
C LEU A 337 12.24 22.38 12.81
N ARG A 338 11.66 22.47 14.01
CA ARG A 338 10.96 23.69 14.45
C ARG A 338 11.93 24.86 14.67
N GLU A 339 13.12 24.62 15.22
CA GLU A 339 14.17 25.63 15.36
C GLU A 339 14.61 26.20 14.01
N ARG A 340 14.49 25.41 12.92
CA ARG A 340 14.72 25.84 11.54
C ARG A 340 13.49 26.54 10.91
N GLY A 341 12.44 26.80 11.69
CA GLY A 341 11.23 27.47 11.22
C GLY A 341 10.22 26.57 10.50
N LEU A 342 10.41 25.25 10.54
CA LEU A 342 9.50 24.29 9.90
C LEU A 342 8.33 23.92 10.83
N GLN A 343 7.15 23.81 10.24
CA GLN A 343 5.96 23.26 10.89
C GLN A 343 5.97 21.73 10.73
N VAL A 344 5.86 21.01 11.83
CA VAL A 344 5.93 19.55 11.88
C VAL A 344 4.54 18.94 11.96
N PHE A 345 4.24 18.01 11.08
CA PHE A 345 2.98 17.26 11.02
C PHE A 345 3.22 15.75 11.08
N SER A 346 2.23 15.02 11.58
CA SER A 346 2.23 13.54 11.56
C SER A 346 0.87 13.01 11.13
N PRO A 347 0.80 12.08 10.15
CA PRO A 347 -0.47 11.52 9.68
C PRO A 347 -1.19 10.68 10.74
N SER A 348 -0.46 9.92 11.55
CA SER A 348 -1.00 9.06 12.60
C SER A 348 -0.01 8.85 13.73
N LEU A 349 -0.51 8.56 14.94
CA LEU A 349 0.29 8.32 16.12
C LEU A 349 -0.11 6.99 16.78
N ILE A 350 0.88 6.19 17.14
CA ILE A 350 0.64 4.98 17.96
C ILE A 350 0.31 5.42 19.38
N ILE A 351 -0.92 5.15 19.80
CA ILE A 351 -1.45 5.65 21.07
C ILE A 351 -0.68 5.13 22.29
N SER A 352 -0.21 3.87 22.28
CA SER A 352 0.53 3.26 23.41
C SER A 352 1.88 3.94 23.69
N THR A 353 2.50 4.56 22.69
CA THR A 353 3.79 5.24 22.84
C THR A 353 3.67 6.77 22.76
N LEU A 354 2.42 7.30 22.73
CA LEU A 354 2.16 8.73 22.64
C LEU A 354 2.72 9.48 23.86
N ARG A 355 3.54 10.52 23.58
CA ARG A 355 4.16 11.39 24.57
C ARG A 355 3.78 12.85 24.32
N GLU A 356 3.76 13.64 25.39
CA GLU A 356 3.34 15.04 25.34
C GLU A 356 4.26 15.93 24.48
N PRO A 357 5.61 15.82 24.50
CA PRO A 357 6.48 16.73 23.74
C PRO A 357 6.20 16.71 22.23
N LEU A 358 6.13 15.53 21.60
CA LEU A 358 5.81 15.44 20.18
C LEU A 358 4.38 15.90 19.87
N LEU A 359 3.41 15.53 20.72
CA LEU A 359 2.03 15.98 20.57
C LEU A 359 1.95 17.51 20.60
N ARG A 360 2.66 18.16 21.52
CA ARG A 360 2.76 19.62 21.60
C ARG A 360 3.37 20.20 20.33
N SER A 361 4.47 19.63 19.83
CA SER A 361 5.13 20.10 18.61
C SER A 361 4.20 20.09 17.38
N VAL A 362 3.41 19.03 17.18
CA VAL A 362 2.48 18.97 16.04
C VAL A 362 1.26 19.89 16.23
N VAL A 363 0.78 20.07 17.46
CA VAL A 363 -0.33 20.98 17.74
C VAL A 363 0.07 22.45 17.60
N GLU A 364 1.26 22.82 18.05
CA GLU A 364 1.83 24.17 17.88
C GLU A 364 2.13 24.47 16.41
N SER A 365 2.45 23.44 15.60
CA SER A 365 2.54 23.54 14.13
C SER A 365 1.19 23.72 13.43
N GLY A 366 0.08 23.73 14.18
CA GLY A 366 -1.26 23.97 13.64
C GLY A 366 -2.09 22.72 13.37
N GLN A 367 -1.58 21.51 13.68
CA GLN A 367 -2.37 20.29 13.50
C GLN A 367 -3.53 20.24 14.49
N ARG A 368 -4.77 20.08 13.98
CA ARG A 368 -6.01 20.07 14.79
C ARG A 368 -6.70 18.71 14.80
N SER A 369 -6.25 17.78 13.96
CA SER A 369 -6.76 16.41 13.89
C SER A 369 -5.64 15.43 14.15
N ILE A 370 -5.90 14.47 15.04
CA ILE A 370 -4.98 13.35 15.33
C ILE A 370 -5.69 12.05 14.98
N THR A 371 -4.94 11.13 14.41
CA THR A 371 -5.40 9.75 14.16
C THR A 371 -4.70 8.78 15.09
N ILE A 372 -5.47 7.94 15.76
CA ILE A 372 -5.00 6.84 16.60
C ILE A 372 -5.66 5.54 16.17
N ALA A 373 -5.11 4.41 16.59
CA ALA A 373 -5.57 3.09 16.22
C ALA A 373 -5.77 2.19 17.45
N PRO A 374 -6.89 2.33 18.19
CA PRO A 374 -7.27 1.39 19.25
C PRO A 374 -7.53 -0.02 18.72
N GLU A 375 -7.99 -0.14 17.50
CA GLU A 375 -8.34 -1.33 16.71
C GLU A 375 -9.57 -2.08 17.21
N ALA A 376 -9.77 -2.25 18.52
CA ALA A 376 -10.92 -2.94 19.10
C ALA A 376 -11.46 -2.21 20.34
N GLY A 377 -12.72 -2.50 20.70
CA GLY A 377 -13.40 -1.88 21.83
C GLY A 377 -13.08 -2.49 23.18
N SER A 378 -12.74 -3.78 23.24
CA SER A 378 -12.46 -4.50 24.47
C SER A 378 -10.97 -4.83 24.61
N ASP A 379 -10.47 -4.89 25.84
CA ASP A 379 -9.10 -5.29 26.16
C ASP A 379 -8.83 -6.72 25.66
N ARG A 380 -9.82 -7.63 25.82
CA ARG A 380 -9.76 -9.00 25.30
C ARG A 380 -9.47 -9.06 23.81
N MET A 381 -10.18 -8.28 23.01
CA MET A 381 -9.94 -8.25 21.55
C MET A 381 -8.60 -7.63 21.21
N ARG A 382 -8.14 -6.63 21.95
CA ARG A 382 -6.79 -6.06 21.76
C ARG A 382 -5.69 -7.06 22.12
N GLU A 383 -5.87 -7.84 23.18
CA GLU A 383 -4.95 -8.92 23.52
C GLU A 383 -4.88 -9.99 22.43
N LEU A 384 -6.04 -10.41 21.90
CA LEU A 384 -6.13 -11.34 20.77
C LEU A 384 -5.32 -10.85 19.56
N ILE A 385 -5.38 -9.59 19.22
CA ILE A 385 -4.63 -9.01 18.10
C ILE A 385 -3.22 -8.52 18.47
N MET A 386 -2.76 -8.75 19.70
CA MET A 386 -1.49 -8.26 20.25
C MET A 386 -1.34 -6.72 20.21
N LYS A 387 -2.42 -6.01 20.39
CA LYS A 387 -2.42 -4.55 20.56
C LYS A 387 -2.31 -4.24 22.06
N LYS A 388 -1.10 -4.14 22.56
CA LYS A 388 -0.80 -4.00 24.00
C LYS A 388 -1.16 -2.60 24.52
N ILE A 389 -2.45 -2.35 24.73
CA ILE A 389 -2.99 -1.15 25.36
C ILE A 389 -4.37 -1.45 25.95
N THR A 390 -4.66 -0.93 27.13
CA THR A 390 -5.95 -1.09 27.83
C THR A 390 -6.89 0.08 27.54
N ASN A 391 -8.19 -0.10 27.85
CA ASN A 391 -9.17 0.98 27.78
C ASN A 391 -8.79 2.15 28.69
N ALA A 392 -8.26 1.89 29.88
CA ALA A 392 -7.83 2.91 30.82
C ALA A 392 -6.71 3.79 30.22
N GLU A 393 -5.69 3.17 29.64
CA GLU A 393 -4.59 3.88 28.97
C GLU A 393 -5.07 4.67 27.74
N ILE A 394 -6.01 4.11 26.94
CA ILE A 394 -6.60 4.82 25.82
C ILE A 394 -7.32 6.09 26.29
N LEU A 395 -8.09 6.03 27.38
CA LEU A 395 -8.79 7.18 27.93
C LEU A 395 -7.82 8.22 28.52
N GLU A 396 -6.75 7.78 29.18
CA GLU A 396 -5.69 8.68 29.66
C GLU A 396 -5.03 9.44 28.50
N LYS A 397 -4.64 8.72 27.41
CA LYS A 397 -4.05 9.35 26.24
C LYS A 397 -5.05 10.24 25.50
N THR A 398 -6.33 9.88 25.47
CA THR A 398 -7.40 10.73 24.93
C THR A 398 -7.47 12.06 25.67
N ARG A 399 -7.38 12.04 27.00
CA ARG A 399 -7.32 13.26 27.82
C ARG A 399 -6.10 14.12 27.48
N MET A 400 -4.93 13.51 27.37
CA MET A 400 -3.70 14.19 26.94
C MET A 400 -3.88 14.89 25.58
N ILE A 401 -4.46 14.18 24.60
CA ILE A 401 -4.69 14.69 23.23
C ILE A 401 -5.59 15.93 23.26
N PHE A 402 -6.74 15.88 23.93
CA PHE A 402 -7.66 17.00 23.97
C PHE A 402 -7.13 18.15 24.83
N ARG A 403 -6.43 17.86 25.91
CA ARG A 403 -5.76 18.88 26.74
C ARG A 403 -4.72 19.67 25.95
N ALA A 404 -3.97 19.00 25.07
CA ALA A 404 -2.99 19.65 24.20
C ALA A 404 -3.61 20.59 23.14
N GLY A 405 -4.93 20.56 22.92
CA GLY A 405 -5.62 21.46 21.99
C GLY A 405 -6.04 20.84 20.66
N VAL A 406 -5.96 19.52 20.55
CA VAL A 406 -6.53 18.79 19.40
C VAL A 406 -8.04 19.00 19.39
N LEU A 407 -8.59 19.19 18.19
CA LEU A 407 -10.02 19.39 18.00
C LEU A 407 -10.71 18.09 17.57
N ASN A 408 -10.15 17.38 16.60
CA ASN A 408 -10.76 16.18 16.05
C ASN A 408 -9.88 14.95 16.30
N LEU A 409 -10.51 13.84 16.68
CA LEU A 409 -9.83 12.57 16.92
C LEU A 409 -10.41 11.50 16.01
N LYS A 410 -9.59 10.96 15.11
CA LYS A 410 -9.95 9.82 14.25
C LYS A 410 -9.44 8.54 14.88
N ASN A 411 -10.31 7.53 14.99
CA ASN A 411 -9.99 6.24 15.59
C ASN A 411 -10.15 5.14 14.55
N TYR A 412 -9.06 4.44 14.21
CA TYR A 412 -9.15 3.23 13.40
C TYR A 412 -9.60 2.06 14.28
N VAL A 413 -10.61 1.34 13.79
CA VAL A 413 -11.12 0.13 14.42
C VAL A 413 -11.38 -0.96 13.40
N ILE A 414 -11.18 -2.20 13.80
CA ILE A 414 -11.40 -3.40 13.01
C ILE A 414 -12.53 -4.19 13.67
N ILE A 415 -13.52 -4.60 12.88
CA ILE A 415 -14.58 -5.52 13.30
C ILE A 415 -14.56 -6.80 12.45
N GLY A 416 -15.19 -7.85 12.95
CA GLY A 416 -15.10 -9.19 12.33
C GLY A 416 -13.83 -9.93 12.70
N LEU A 417 -13.23 -9.61 13.83
CA LEU A 417 -12.11 -10.34 14.40
C LEU A 417 -12.53 -11.77 14.83
N PRO A 418 -11.64 -12.77 14.77
CA PRO A 418 -11.92 -14.11 15.27
C PRO A 418 -12.45 -14.08 16.72
N GLY A 419 -13.59 -14.71 16.99
CA GLY A 419 -14.19 -14.74 18.31
C GLY A 419 -14.79 -13.42 18.81
N GLU A 420 -14.99 -12.43 17.94
CA GLU A 420 -15.66 -11.17 18.31
C GLU A 420 -17.14 -11.38 18.59
N THR A 421 -17.60 -10.88 19.74
CA THR A 421 -18.98 -10.97 20.21
C THR A 421 -19.70 -9.62 20.20
N GLU A 422 -21.00 -9.61 20.45
CA GLU A 422 -21.77 -8.36 20.63
C GLU A 422 -21.28 -7.55 21.84
N ALA A 423 -20.80 -8.22 22.89
CA ALA A 423 -20.21 -7.55 24.05
C ALA A 423 -18.94 -6.73 23.69
N ASP A 424 -18.12 -7.22 22.76
CA ASP A 424 -16.94 -6.49 22.28
C ASP A 424 -17.33 -5.25 21.46
N LEU A 425 -18.39 -5.37 20.64
CA LEU A 425 -18.95 -4.20 19.92
C LEU A 425 -19.58 -3.19 20.90
N GLN A 426 -20.25 -3.66 21.96
CA GLN A 426 -20.77 -2.77 23.01
C GLN A 426 -19.64 -2.09 23.77
N ALA A 427 -18.53 -2.79 24.05
CA ALA A 427 -17.34 -2.19 24.64
C ALA A 427 -16.76 -1.06 23.75
N LEU A 428 -16.81 -1.21 22.41
CA LEU A 428 -16.42 -0.15 21.48
C LEU A 428 -17.32 1.09 21.60
N VAL A 429 -18.65 0.89 21.72
CA VAL A 429 -19.60 1.98 21.94
C VAL A 429 -19.30 2.70 23.26
N ASN A 430 -19.06 1.94 24.34
CA ASN A 430 -18.75 2.47 25.66
C ASN A 430 -17.43 3.28 25.65
N LEU A 431 -16.38 2.73 25.04
CA LEU A 431 -15.08 3.40 24.89
C LEU A 431 -15.25 4.74 24.14
N CYS A 432 -15.96 4.72 23.01
CA CYS A 432 -16.20 5.92 22.21
C CYS A 432 -17.00 6.99 22.99
N THR A 433 -17.99 6.57 23.78
CA THR A 433 -18.76 7.45 24.64
C THR A 433 -17.89 8.10 25.72
N ALA A 434 -17.05 7.31 26.39
CA ALA A 434 -16.12 7.84 27.40
C ALA A 434 -15.08 8.80 26.80
N MET A 435 -14.54 8.48 25.60
CA MET A 435 -13.64 9.40 24.89
C MET A 435 -14.35 10.73 24.56
N ARG A 436 -15.62 10.69 24.17
CA ARG A 436 -16.42 11.90 23.90
C ARG A 436 -16.65 12.72 25.17
N GLU A 437 -16.89 12.10 26.31
CA GLU A 437 -17.04 12.79 27.60
C GLU A 437 -15.75 13.54 27.98
N ILE A 438 -14.60 12.88 27.82
CA ILE A 438 -13.27 13.49 28.00
C ILE A 438 -13.08 14.67 27.03
N MET A 439 -13.44 14.52 25.75
CA MET A 439 -13.36 15.60 24.77
C MET A 439 -14.15 16.84 25.22
N ILE A 440 -15.36 16.65 25.71
CA ILE A 440 -16.20 17.76 26.19
C ILE A 440 -15.58 18.42 27.43
N GLU A 441 -15.15 17.61 28.39
CA GLU A 441 -14.52 18.10 29.64
C GLU A 441 -13.30 18.98 29.33
N GLU A 442 -12.36 18.46 28.53
CA GLU A 442 -11.10 19.16 28.20
C GLU A 442 -11.28 20.32 27.20
N SER A 443 -12.42 20.40 26.49
CA SER A 443 -12.68 21.46 25.50
C SER A 443 -13.59 22.57 25.97
N ARG A 444 -14.24 22.45 27.12
CA ARG A 444 -15.22 23.44 27.64
C ARG A 444 -14.67 24.88 27.69
N HIS A 445 -13.46 25.04 28.18
CA HIS A 445 -12.81 26.33 28.33
C HIS A 445 -12.45 27.01 27.01
N ARG A 446 -12.47 26.27 25.88
CA ARG A 446 -12.11 26.77 24.53
C ARG A 446 -13.33 27.24 23.74
N GLY A 447 -14.54 27.01 24.22
CA GLY A 447 -15.78 27.37 23.52
C GLY A 447 -16.02 26.62 22.22
N ARG A 448 -15.22 25.58 21.92
CA ARG A 448 -15.33 24.75 20.69
C ARG A 448 -15.21 23.28 21.05
N ILE A 449 -16.18 22.50 20.62
CA ILE A 449 -16.20 21.04 20.74
C ILE A 449 -15.93 20.44 19.34
N GLY A 450 -15.03 19.49 19.27
CA GLY A 450 -14.68 18.81 18.03
C GLY A 450 -15.52 17.56 17.75
N THR A 451 -14.95 16.66 16.95
CA THR A 451 -15.59 15.42 16.54
C THR A 451 -14.66 14.23 16.80
N ILE A 452 -15.24 13.13 17.26
CA ILE A 452 -14.59 11.82 17.28
C ILE A 452 -15.12 11.03 16.09
N THR A 453 -14.23 10.63 15.19
CA THR A 453 -14.58 9.81 14.02
C THR A 453 -14.10 8.38 14.23
N LEU A 454 -15.01 7.42 14.20
CA LEU A 454 -14.67 5.99 14.10
C LEU A 454 -14.52 5.61 12.62
N SER A 455 -13.32 5.24 12.21
CA SER A 455 -13.04 4.66 10.89
C SER A 455 -13.08 3.14 11.02
N VAL A 456 -14.22 2.55 10.66
CA VAL A 456 -14.53 1.14 10.89
C VAL A 456 -14.18 0.32 9.65
N ASN A 457 -13.27 -0.63 9.80
CA ASN A 457 -12.85 -1.54 8.75
C ASN A 457 -13.23 -2.98 9.09
N CYS A 458 -13.46 -3.79 8.07
CA CYS A 458 -13.56 -5.24 8.21
C CYS A 458 -12.16 -5.84 8.33
N LEU A 459 -11.99 -6.86 9.18
CA LEU A 459 -10.77 -7.65 9.14
C LEU A 459 -10.58 -8.23 7.74
N ILE A 460 -9.43 -7.97 7.15
CA ILE A 460 -8.97 -8.65 5.94
C ILE A 460 -7.82 -9.57 6.36
N PRO A 461 -7.97 -10.90 6.24
CA PRO A 461 -6.87 -11.82 6.54
C PRO A 461 -5.73 -11.65 5.54
N LYS A 462 -4.69 -10.92 5.93
CA LYS A 462 -3.56 -10.61 5.05
C LYS A 462 -2.59 -11.78 4.95
N PRO A 463 -2.10 -12.12 3.75
CA PRO A 463 -0.97 -13.02 3.52
C PRO A 463 0.23 -12.68 4.39
N ALA A 464 1.02 -13.69 4.73
CA ALA A 464 2.22 -13.57 5.55
C ALA A 464 2.02 -12.84 6.90
N THR A 465 0.81 -12.99 7.50
CA THR A 465 0.49 -12.58 8.87
C THR A 465 -0.06 -13.78 9.66
N PRO A 466 -0.05 -13.75 10.99
CA PRO A 466 -0.72 -14.79 11.79
C PRO A 466 -2.19 -15.01 11.42
N PHE A 467 -2.91 -13.96 11.01
CA PHE A 467 -4.32 -14.07 10.63
C PHE A 467 -4.56 -14.49 9.17
N GLN A 468 -3.52 -14.84 8.40
CA GLN A 468 -3.67 -15.32 7.02
C GLN A 468 -4.58 -16.56 6.89
N TRP A 469 -4.69 -17.36 7.95
CA TRP A 469 -5.53 -18.56 8.00
C TRP A 469 -6.96 -18.30 8.47
N ALA A 470 -7.24 -17.13 9.03
CA ALA A 470 -8.57 -16.76 9.48
C ALA A 470 -9.56 -16.69 8.29
N LYS A 471 -10.81 -16.99 8.55
CA LYS A 471 -11.88 -16.66 7.60
C LYS A 471 -12.24 -15.18 7.72
N GLN A 472 -12.61 -14.57 6.61
CA GLN A 472 -13.27 -13.27 6.65
C GLN A 472 -14.77 -13.45 6.89
N ILE A 473 -15.39 -12.53 7.64
CA ILE A 473 -16.85 -12.49 7.76
C ILE A 473 -17.48 -12.05 6.43
N ARG A 474 -18.70 -12.54 6.16
CA ARG A 474 -19.41 -12.21 4.92
C ARG A 474 -19.83 -10.73 4.89
N PRO A 475 -19.98 -10.14 3.69
CA PRO A 475 -20.44 -8.75 3.55
C PRO A 475 -21.75 -8.45 4.27
N SER A 476 -22.69 -9.40 4.30
CA SER A 476 -23.96 -9.29 5.01
C SER A 476 -23.80 -9.21 6.53
N GLU A 477 -22.89 -10.00 7.10
CA GLU A 477 -22.56 -9.98 8.53
C GLU A 477 -21.88 -8.67 8.90
N TYR A 478 -20.86 -8.24 8.11
CA TYR A 478 -20.21 -6.96 8.30
C TYR A 478 -21.21 -5.79 8.25
N ALA A 479 -22.10 -5.78 7.25
CA ALA A 479 -23.15 -4.78 7.14
C ALA A 479 -24.10 -4.79 8.36
N SER A 480 -24.39 -5.96 8.91
CA SER A 480 -25.23 -6.09 10.12
C SER A 480 -24.56 -5.48 11.35
N LYS A 481 -23.27 -5.80 11.59
CA LYS A 481 -22.46 -5.22 12.67
C LYS A 481 -22.35 -3.69 12.52
N LEU A 482 -22.14 -3.17 11.31
CA LEU A 482 -22.13 -1.73 11.03
C LEU A 482 -23.45 -1.05 11.34
N ARG A 483 -24.58 -1.65 10.95
CA ARG A 483 -25.92 -1.11 11.27
C ARG A 483 -26.15 -1.09 12.78
N TRP A 484 -25.68 -2.11 13.49
CA TRP A 484 -25.78 -2.21 14.93
C TRP A 484 -24.99 -1.08 15.63
N LEU A 485 -23.74 -0.84 15.23
CA LEU A 485 -22.90 0.26 15.73
C LEU A 485 -23.54 1.63 15.44
N ARG A 486 -23.95 1.86 14.19
CA ARG A 486 -24.57 3.13 13.77
C ARG A 486 -25.82 3.48 14.60
N ARG A 487 -26.68 2.51 14.88
CA ARG A 487 -27.89 2.74 15.70
C ARG A 487 -27.56 3.15 17.14
N ARG A 488 -26.50 2.62 17.73
CA ARG A 488 -26.11 2.97 19.10
C ARG A 488 -25.38 4.30 19.17
N LEU A 489 -24.46 4.54 18.28
CA LEU A 489 -23.68 5.77 18.25
C LEU A 489 -24.44 6.98 17.67
N ALA A 490 -25.53 6.79 16.94
CA ALA A 490 -26.42 7.88 16.51
C ALA A 490 -27.00 8.71 17.67
N LYS A 491 -27.05 8.12 18.87
CA LYS A 491 -27.49 8.81 20.09
C LYS A 491 -26.37 9.56 20.82
N VAL A 492 -25.13 9.43 20.35
CA VAL A 492 -23.94 10.06 20.95
C VAL A 492 -23.53 11.24 20.08
N PRO A 493 -23.83 12.49 20.46
CA PRO A 493 -23.48 13.66 19.65
C PRO A 493 -21.96 13.82 19.54
N ASN A 494 -21.49 14.48 18.48
CA ASN A 494 -20.07 14.69 18.17
C ASN A 494 -19.29 13.37 17.88
N VAL A 495 -19.99 12.28 17.58
CA VAL A 495 -19.40 11.02 17.11
C VAL A 495 -19.87 10.73 15.71
N ALA A 496 -18.94 10.49 14.79
CA ALA A 496 -19.20 10.11 13.40
C ALA A 496 -18.65 8.71 13.10
N ILE A 497 -19.25 8.01 12.13
CA ILE A 497 -18.76 6.72 11.64
C ILE A 497 -18.49 6.83 10.14
N GLU A 498 -17.23 6.67 9.79
CA GLU A 498 -16.77 6.32 8.45
C GLU A 498 -16.56 4.81 8.40
N ALA A 499 -16.87 4.15 7.30
CA ALA A 499 -16.70 2.71 7.23
C ALA A 499 -16.33 2.26 5.82
N MET A 500 -15.45 1.26 5.75
CA MET A 500 -15.23 0.51 4.51
C MET A 500 -16.56 -0.06 4.01
N SER A 501 -16.78 -0.03 2.71
CA SER A 501 -17.99 -0.67 2.16
C SER A 501 -17.89 -2.20 2.25
N PRO A 502 -19.01 -2.91 2.47
CA PRO A 502 -19.00 -4.38 2.46
C PRO A 502 -18.47 -4.97 1.15
N ARG A 503 -18.75 -4.32 0.02
CA ARG A 503 -18.21 -4.69 -1.29
C ARG A 503 -16.68 -4.52 -1.33
N SER A 504 -16.16 -3.40 -0.85
CA SER A 504 -14.72 -3.15 -0.83
C SER A 504 -13.98 -4.18 0.03
N SER A 505 -14.57 -4.63 1.16
CA SER A 505 -13.99 -5.68 1.97
C SER A 505 -13.95 -7.05 1.28
N GLU A 506 -14.99 -7.38 0.49
CA GLU A 506 -15.04 -8.61 -0.31
C GLU A 506 -13.98 -8.59 -1.42
N ILE A 507 -13.89 -7.49 -2.17
CA ILE A 507 -12.88 -7.29 -3.21
C ILE A 507 -11.49 -7.47 -2.61
N GLN A 508 -11.20 -6.77 -1.52
CA GLN A 508 -9.89 -6.81 -0.90
C GLN A 508 -9.51 -8.20 -0.36
N ALA A 509 -10.46 -8.93 0.22
CA ALA A 509 -10.21 -10.29 0.67
C ALA A 509 -9.87 -11.22 -0.49
N LEU A 510 -10.63 -11.12 -1.57
CA LEU A 510 -10.47 -11.95 -2.75
C LEU A 510 -9.14 -11.65 -3.44
N THR A 511 -8.79 -10.39 -3.64
CA THR A 511 -7.54 -9.98 -4.27
C THR A 511 -6.31 -10.17 -3.36
N SER A 512 -6.47 -10.11 -2.03
CA SER A 512 -5.38 -10.41 -1.10
C SER A 512 -5.06 -11.92 -1.02
N ARG A 513 -6.07 -12.80 -1.09
CA ARG A 513 -5.97 -14.24 -0.80
C ARG A 513 -6.06 -15.14 -2.03
N GLY A 514 -6.38 -14.56 -3.18
CA GLY A 514 -6.56 -15.26 -4.44
C GLY A 514 -5.28 -15.86 -5.00
N ASP A 515 -5.45 -16.79 -5.93
CA ASP A 515 -4.39 -17.26 -6.84
C ASP A 515 -4.62 -16.68 -8.25
N ARG A 516 -3.87 -17.17 -9.24
CA ARG A 516 -3.91 -16.65 -10.64
C ARG A 516 -5.28 -16.70 -11.29
N ARG A 517 -6.18 -17.58 -10.85
CA ARG A 517 -7.56 -17.68 -11.38
C ARG A 517 -8.40 -16.44 -11.08
N VAL A 518 -8.03 -15.65 -10.07
CA VAL A 518 -8.69 -14.37 -9.75
C VAL A 518 -8.41 -13.32 -10.83
N ALA A 519 -7.36 -13.46 -11.63
CA ALA A 519 -7.09 -12.56 -12.76
C ALA A 519 -8.26 -12.50 -13.76
N ASP A 520 -8.94 -13.63 -14.02
CA ASP A 520 -10.10 -13.67 -14.91
C ASP A 520 -11.25 -12.78 -14.38
N LEU A 521 -11.46 -12.78 -13.07
CA LEU A 521 -12.44 -11.89 -12.44
C LEU A 521 -12.02 -10.42 -12.52
N ILE A 522 -10.73 -10.12 -12.30
CA ILE A 522 -10.20 -8.74 -12.39
C ILE A 522 -10.39 -8.21 -13.81
N GLU A 523 -10.10 -9.01 -14.82
CA GLU A 523 -10.28 -8.63 -16.23
C GLU A 523 -11.75 -8.41 -16.57
N LEU A 524 -12.65 -9.34 -16.20
CA LEU A 524 -14.10 -9.17 -16.35
C LEU A 524 -14.62 -7.91 -15.65
N TRP A 525 -14.05 -7.56 -14.49
CA TRP A 525 -14.44 -6.34 -13.79
C TRP A 525 -13.93 -5.09 -14.50
N ALA A 526 -12.72 -5.11 -15.04
CA ALA A 526 -12.20 -4.01 -15.84
C ALA A 526 -13.08 -3.75 -17.07
N ASP A 527 -13.47 -4.81 -17.78
CA ASP A 527 -14.27 -4.77 -19.02
C ASP A 527 -15.70 -4.31 -18.77
N THR A 528 -16.35 -4.85 -17.73
CA THR A 528 -17.77 -4.56 -17.46
C THR A 528 -17.99 -3.29 -16.66
N GLY A 529 -16.97 -2.78 -15.96
CA GLY A 529 -17.09 -1.70 -14.98
C GLY A 529 -17.94 -2.05 -13.75
N SER A 530 -18.50 -3.26 -13.68
CA SER A 530 -19.45 -3.71 -12.66
C SER A 530 -18.94 -4.94 -11.91
N TRP A 531 -18.55 -4.76 -10.64
CA TRP A 531 -18.14 -5.88 -9.77
C TRP A 531 -19.20 -7.00 -9.71
N ARG A 532 -20.50 -6.64 -9.55
CA ARG A 532 -21.58 -7.62 -9.45
C ARG A 532 -21.71 -8.45 -10.73
N GLN A 533 -21.62 -7.81 -11.88
CA GLN A 533 -21.70 -8.49 -13.18
C GLN A 533 -20.47 -9.38 -13.38
N ALA A 534 -19.28 -8.88 -13.09
CA ALA A 534 -18.03 -9.64 -13.20
C ALA A 534 -18.05 -10.90 -12.33
N VAL A 535 -18.45 -10.79 -11.05
CA VAL A 535 -18.57 -11.94 -10.14
C VAL A 535 -19.56 -12.96 -10.69
N ARG A 536 -20.76 -12.54 -11.10
CA ARG A 536 -21.76 -13.47 -11.65
C ARG A 536 -21.22 -14.23 -12.86
N THR A 537 -20.66 -13.50 -13.83
CA THR A 537 -20.10 -14.12 -15.04
C THR A 537 -18.92 -15.05 -14.72
N TRP A 538 -18.08 -14.67 -13.76
CA TRP A 538 -16.95 -15.49 -13.33
C TRP A 538 -17.41 -16.79 -12.64
N GLU A 539 -18.43 -16.72 -11.77
CA GLU A 539 -19.00 -17.89 -11.09
C GLU A 539 -19.74 -18.81 -12.08
N GLU A 540 -20.45 -18.26 -13.08
CA GLU A 540 -21.03 -19.04 -14.20
C GLU A 540 -19.94 -19.80 -15.01
N ARG A 541 -18.70 -19.31 -15.04
CA ARG A 541 -17.54 -19.95 -15.65
C ARG A 541 -16.77 -20.88 -14.71
N GLY A 542 -17.32 -21.16 -13.52
CA GLY A 542 -16.71 -22.03 -12.53
C GLY A 542 -15.81 -21.35 -11.52
N GLY A 543 -15.78 -20.03 -11.43
CA GLY A 543 -15.12 -19.28 -10.36
C GLY A 543 -15.83 -19.44 -9.01
N SER A 544 -15.17 -19.04 -7.91
CA SER A 544 -15.79 -19.12 -6.56
C SER A 544 -15.27 -18.03 -5.63
N VAL A 545 -16.08 -17.03 -5.34
CA VAL A 545 -15.78 -16.01 -4.32
C VAL A 545 -15.62 -16.65 -2.94
N ASP A 546 -16.47 -17.62 -2.60
CA ASP A 546 -16.43 -18.33 -1.32
C ASP A 546 -15.08 -19.04 -1.07
N HIS A 547 -14.54 -19.67 -2.11
CA HIS A 547 -13.27 -20.37 -2.01
C HIS A 547 -12.12 -19.44 -1.63
N PHE A 548 -12.05 -18.26 -2.19
CA PHE A 548 -10.93 -17.36 -1.97
C PHE A 548 -11.14 -16.41 -0.77
N ALA A 549 -12.32 -15.80 -0.63
CA ALA A 549 -12.54 -14.75 0.36
C ALA A 549 -12.94 -15.29 1.74
N PHE A 550 -13.85 -16.27 1.82
CA PHE A 550 -14.57 -16.55 3.07
C PHE A 550 -14.22 -17.84 3.78
N ARG A 551 -13.43 -18.74 3.18
CA ARG A 551 -13.00 -19.97 3.87
C ARG A 551 -11.86 -19.71 4.84
N ALA A 552 -11.81 -20.44 5.95
CA ALA A 552 -10.61 -20.60 6.74
C ALA A 552 -9.57 -21.42 5.97
N LEU A 553 -8.29 -21.06 6.08
CA LEU A 553 -7.19 -21.83 5.52
C LEU A 553 -6.56 -22.70 6.61
N GLN A 554 -6.00 -23.84 6.21
CA GLN A 554 -5.26 -24.69 7.13
C GLN A 554 -3.77 -24.32 7.11
N PRO A 555 -3.08 -24.26 8.26
CA PRO A 555 -1.65 -23.97 8.30
C PRO A 555 -0.79 -24.90 7.45
N SER A 556 -1.20 -26.17 7.31
CA SER A 556 -0.52 -27.18 6.49
C SER A 556 -0.78 -27.07 4.98
N ALA A 557 -1.79 -26.28 4.56
CA ALA A 557 -2.13 -26.14 3.16
C ALA A 557 -1.14 -25.21 2.43
N PRO A 558 -0.75 -25.55 1.20
CA PRO A 558 -0.01 -24.64 0.33
C PRO A 558 -0.78 -23.33 0.10
N LEU A 559 -0.07 -22.21 0.19
CA LEU A 559 -0.64 -20.87 0.03
C LEU A 559 -0.14 -20.24 -1.28
N PRO A 560 -0.98 -19.47 -2.02
CA PRO A 560 -0.57 -18.84 -3.28
C PRO A 560 0.69 -17.98 -3.15
N TRP A 561 0.89 -17.34 -2.02
CA TRP A 561 2.07 -16.50 -1.68
C TRP A 561 3.22 -17.26 -1.00
N GLY A 562 3.12 -18.60 -0.88
CA GLY A 562 4.11 -19.43 -0.15
C GLY A 562 5.50 -19.50 -0.78
N HIS A 563 5.64 -19.09 -2.04
CA HIS A 563 6.91 -18.96 -2.74
C HIS A 563 7.69 -17.68 -2.37
N LEU A 564 7.05 -16.70 -1.70
CA LEU A 564 7.70 -15.46 -1.27
C LEU A 564 8.31 -15.62 0.13
N ARG A 565 9.54 -15.11 0.28
CA ARG A 565 10.21 -14.94 1.58
C ARG A 565 10.29 -13.47 1.92
N THR A 566 9.25 -12.94 2.57
CA THR A 566 9.14 -11.50 2.85
C THR A 566 9.54 -11.10 4.26
N GLY A 567 9.43 -11.99 5.25
CA GLY A 567 9.72 -11.65 6.64
C GLY A 567 9.73 -12.84 7.57
N ALA A 568 8.77 -12.91 8.49
CA ALA A 568 8.66 -13.98 9.48
C ALA A 568 8.47 -15.37 8.85
N SER A 569 9.03 -16.41 9.46
CA SER A 569 8.85 -17.79 9.00
C SER A 569 7.41 -18.27 9.19
N SER A 570 6.97 -19.23 8.35
CA SER A 570 5.64 -19.84 8.49
C SER A 570 5.42 -20.42 9.91
N ALA A 571 6.42 -21.06 10.50
CA ALA A 571 6.35 -21.59 11.86
C ALA A 571 6.14 -20.49 12.92
N ALA A 572 6.78 -19.32 12.74
CA ALA A 572 6.58 -18.20 13.65
C ALA A 572 5.16 -17.62 13.54
N LEU A 573 4.63 -17.51 12.31
CA LEU A 573 3.26 -17.06 12.08
C LEU A 573 2.24 -18.03 12.65
N GLU A 574 2.44 -19.35 12.43
CA GLU A 574 1.60 -20.43 12.95
C GLU A 574 1.55 -20.44 14.48
N ASN A 575 2.71 -20.32 15.15
CA ASN A 575 2.76 -20.20 16.60
C ASN A 575 1.94 -19.00 17.13
N GLN A 576 1.99 -17.86 16.45
CA GLN A 576 1.18 -16.70 16.82
C GLN A 576 -0.32 -16.90 16.52
N TRP A 577 -0.65 -17.66 15.48
CA TRP A 577 -2.03 -18.05 15.17
C TRP A 577 -2.61 -18.94 16.26
N HIS A 578 -1.90 -20.00 16.70
CA HIS A 578 -2.35 -20.87 17.77
C HIS A 578 -2.50 -20.13 19.10
N LYS A 579 -1.55 -19.25 19.45
CA LYS A 579 -1.69 -18.38 20.64
C LYS A 579 -2.93 -17.49 20.60
N ALA A 580 -3.36 -17.05 19.43
CA ALA A 580 -4.60 -16.29 19.29
C ALA A 580 -5.84 -17.16 19.52
N LEU A 581 -5.83 -18.40 19.05
CA LEU A 581 -6.95 -19.33 19.23
C LEU A 581 -7.06 -19.81 20.69
N ASP A 582 -5.95 -20.18 21.33
CA ASP A 582 -5.90 -20.64 22.72
C ASP A 582 -6.37 -19.55 23.70
N GLY A 583 -5.98 -18.30 23.47
CA GLY A 583 -6.47 -17.15 24.24
C GLY A 583 -7.97 -16.91 24.11
N ASN A 584 -8.58 -17.30 22.97
CA ASN A 584 -10.03 -17.22 22.76
C ASN A 584 -10.81 -18.33 23.49
N VAL A 585 -10.26 -19.54 23.58
CA VAL A 585 -10.89 -20.68 24.26
C VAL A 585 -10.93 -20.43 25.78
N ASN A 586 -9.86 -19.88 26.36
CA ASN A 586 -9.79 -19.58 27.78
C ASN A 586 -10.62 -18.36 28.22
N ALA A 587 -11.02 -17.49 27.28
CA ALA A 587 -11.88 -16.34 27.56
C ALA A 587 -13.38 -16.63 27.43
N ALA A 588 -13.75 -17.78 26.87
CA ALA A 588 -15.13 -18.25 26.73
C ALA A 588 -15.56 -19.28 27.82
N ALA A 589 -14.62 -19.71 28.69
CA ALA A 589 -14.87 -20.49 29.89
C ALA A 589 -14.91 -19.56 31.13
#